data_9b3310d010063bd3caec4675173439fc
#
_entry.id   9b3310d010063bd3caec4675173439fc
#
_cell.length_a   1.000
_cell.length_b   1.000
_cell.length_c   1.000
_cell.angle_alpha   90.00
_cell.angle_beta   90.00
_cell.angle_gamma   90.00
#
_symmetry.space_group_name_H-M   'P 1'
#
loop_
_entity.id
_entity.type
_entity.pdbx_description
1 polymer ?
#
loop_
_entity_poly.entity_id
_entity_poly.type
_entity_poly.pdbx_seq_one_letter_code
_entity_poly.pdbx_strand_id
1 'polypeptide(L)'
;GRPSERAILNSRLMDRPLRPLFPKGYFNDVVVVATVMSVDPDCETDVMAMIGSSVALAVSDIPWDGPTGSVRVGMVDGEFIINPTLEQREKSVMNLTVAGTKEAIMMVEAGAEEVPESTMLDAILFAHEEIKKIVEFIDDIVAEVGKPKQEVELYKIPEEIDEAVRAYAVDKMKAAIKTEDKQERLDNMDAVEVETKEHFADIYPENEADIANVLYNITKENVRSMILDEGIRPDNRKLNEIRPIWCETSLLPRVHGSGLFKRGQTQVMSACTLAPLSEAQTIDGITEQTEKRYMHHYNFPAYSVGEARPPRSPGRREIGHGALAERALLPVLPSPEEFPYAIRVVSEVLSSNGSTSMGSTCGSCLALMDAGVPIKRPVAGIAMGLIERVEEDGSSKMAILSDIQGMEDFLGDMDFKVTGTEVGVTAIQMDIKVHGLSREILEKALEQAREGRMYIMGQMLEEIPEPRPELSKYAPRSLTMRIDPDKIRIVIGPGGKTINKIVEDTGVKIDISEDDPGLVSIYSTDMESADEARRQIELLTKDVEVGEVYEGTVQRIMPFGAFIEILPGKEGLLHISKMAKHRVEKVEDVMNIGDVVKVKVTEIDSQNRINLSRKELLK
;
A
#
# COMPACT_ATOMS: atom_id res chain seq x y z
N GLY A 1 17.17 -16.36 4.82
CA GLY A 1 16.89 -14.94 5.09
C GLY A 1 15.54 -14.73 5.73
N ARG A 2 15.15 -13.48 5.99
CA ARG A 2 13.79 -13.18 6.45
C ARG A 2 12.81 -13.33 5.27
N PRO A 3 11.55 -13.74 5.51
CA PRO A 3 10.53 -13.74 4.47
C PRO A 3 10.36 -12.35 3.87
N SER A 4 10.17 -12.29 2.56
CA SER A 4 9.80 -11.04 1.88
C SER A 4 8.39 -10.57 2.29
N GLU A 5 8.07 -9.30 2.07
CA GLU A 5 6.71 -8.76 2.28
C GLU A 5 5.66 -9.61 1.54
N ARG A 6 5.91 -9.94 0.27
CA ARG A 6 5.04 -10.81 -0.54
C ARG A 6 4.85 -12.20 0.08
N ALA A 7 5.91 -12.83 0.57
CA ALA A 7 5.81 -14.13 1.24
C ALA A 7 4.92 -14.05 2.50
N ILE A 8 5.02 -12.96 3.26
CA ILE A 8 4.17 -12.72 4.44
C ILE A 8 2.71 -12.52 4.02
N LEU A 9 2.45 -11.73 2.98
CA LEU A 9 1.10 -11.51 2.46
C LEU A 9 0.49 -12.81 1.92
N ASN A 10 1.24 -13.61 1.17
CA ASN A 10 0.78 -14.89 0.67
C ASN A 10 0.49 -15.88 1.82
N SER A 11 1.32 -15.88 2.87
CA SER A 11 1.03 -16.72 4.05
C SER A 11 -0.26 -16.32 4.75
N ARG A 12 -0.65 -15.04 4.71
CA ARG A 12 -1.94 -14.56 5.23
C ARG A 12 -3.12 -15.00 4.36
N LEU A 13 -2.96 -14.97 3.02
CA LEU A 13 -3.97 -15.50 2.10
C LEU A 13 -4.24 -16.99 2.33
N MET A 14 -3.19 -17.78 2.63
CA MET A 14 -3.32 -19.20 2.97
C MET A 14 -4.01 -19.41 4.31
N ASP A 15 -3.58 -18.70 5.36
CA ASP A 15 -4.03 -18.89 6.74
C ASP A 15 -5.52 -18.56 6.94
N ARG A 16 -6.00 -17.48 6.33
CA ARG A 16 -7.35 -16.93 6.56
C ARG A 16 -8.48 -17.90 6.20
N PRO A 17 -8.50 -18.61 5.06
CA PRO A 17 -9.53 -19.59 4.76
C PRO A 17 -9.34 -20.94 5.47
N LEU A 18 -8.13 -21.28 5.90
CA LEU A 18 -7.85 -22.58 6.51
C LEU A 18 -8.19 -22.61 8.00
N ARG A 19 -7.83 -21.56 8.72
CA ARG A 19 -7.93 -21.50 10.19
C ARG A 19 -9.36 -21.69 10.72
N PRO A 20 -10.41 -21.09 10.16
CA PRO A 20 -11.78 -21.23 10.68
C PRO A 20 -12.35 -22.63 10.57
N LEU A 21 -11.76 -23.51 9.76
CA LEU A 21 -12.23 -24.86 9.50
C LEU A 21 -11.63 -25.92 10.45
N PHE A 22 -10.79 -25.52 11.40
CA PHE A 22 -10.36 -26.43 12.46
C PHE A 22 -11.47 -26.56 13.50
N PRO A 23 -11.68 -27.76 14.06
CA PRO A 23 -12.70 -27.97 15.10
C PRO A 23 -12.50 -27.07 16.31
N LYS A 24 -13.58 -26.54 16.86
CA LYS A 24 -13.51 -25.78 18.12
C LYS A 24 -12.96 -26.66 19.25
N GLY A 25 -12.00 -26.15 20.00
CA GLY A 25 -11.33 -26.91 21.06
C GLY A 25 -10.14 -27.76 20.59
N TYR A 26 -9.77 -27.67 19.31
CA TYR A 26 -8.53 -28.28 18.80
C TYR A 26 -7.35 -27.35 19.06
N PHE A 27 -6.44 -27.74 19.96
CA PHE A 27 -5.31 -26.90 20.40
C PHE A 27 -3.92 -27.44 20.01
N ASN A 28 -3.85 -28.51 19.23
CA ASN A 28 -2.57 -28.97 18.72
C ASN A 28 -1.97 -27.96 17.73
N ASP A 29 -0.64 -27.81 17.78
CA ASP A 29 0.07 -26.97 16.84
C ASP A 29 -0.01 -27.53 15.41
N VAL A 30 -0.38 -26.69 14.45
CA VAL A 30 -0.39 -27.01 13.02
C VAL A 30 0.50 -26.04 12.28
N VAL A 31 1.44 -26.55 11.52
CA VAL A 31 2.32 -25.78 10.64
C VAL A 31 2.09 -26.18 9.20
N VAL A 32 1.77 -25.20 8.36
CA VAL A 32 1.65 -25.35 6.91
C VAL A 32 2.76 -24.57 6.24
N VAL A 33 3.56 -25.24 5.42
CA VAL A 33 4.69 -24.63 4.71
C VAL A 33 4.50 -24.82 3.22
N ALA A 34 4.42 -23.72 2.46
CA ALA A 34 4.42 -23.74 1.01
C ALA A 34 5.78 -23.26 0.49
N THR A 35 6.49 -24.13 -0.21
CA THR A 35 7.79 -23.84 -0.80
C THR A 35 7.66 -23.75 -2.31
N VAL A 36 7.99 -22.58 -2.88
CA VAL A 36 7.99 -22.38 -4.33
C VAL A 36 9.22 -23.05 -4.93
N MET A 37 9.01 -24.05 -5.77
CA MET A 37 10.08 -24.81 -6.41
C MET A 37 10.28 -24.42 -7.88
N SER A 38 9.24 -23.90 -8.53
CA SER A 38 9.27 -23.42 -9.91
C SER A 38 8.24 -22.31 -10.09
N VAL A 39 8.48 -21.38 -11.00
CA VAL A 39 7.62 -20.23 -11.27
C VAL A 39 7.31 -20.17 -12.77
N ASP A 40 6.04 -19.90 -13.06
CA ASP A 40 5.56 -19.55 -14.39
C ASP A 40 4.89 -18.16 -14.27
N PRO A 41 5.29 -17.16 -15.06
CA PRO A 41 4.70 -15.83 -15.01
C PRO A 41 3.17 -15.80 -15.18
N ASP A 42 2.62 -16.76 -15.94
CA ASP A 42 1.18 -16.88 -16.16
C ASP A 42 0.41 -17.60 -15.03
N CYS A 43 1.14 -18.21 -14.08
CA CYS A 43 0.56 -18.96 -12.95
C CYS A 43 1.01 -18.37 -11.62
N GLU A 44 0.20 -17.56 -10.99
CA GLU A 44 0.57 -16.95 -9.72
C GLU A 44 0.73 -17.95 -8.58
N THR A 45 1.84 -17.82 -7.87
CA THR A 45 2.27 -18.78 -6.84
C THR A 45 1.37 -18.80 -5.60
N ASP A 46 0.66 -17.72 -5.31
CA ASP A 46 -0.21 -17.60 -4.13
C ASP A 46 -1.47 -18.47 -4.25
N VAL A 47 -2.17 -18.44 -5.40
CA VAL A 47 -3.34 -19.31 -5.65
C VAL A 47 -2.94 -20.77 -5.58
N MET A 48 -1.78 -21.13 -6.16
CA MET A 48 -1.26 -22.51 -6.10
C MET A 48 -0.91 -22.91 -4.66
N ALA A 49 -0.32 -22.01 -3.87
CA ALA A 49 -0.03 -22.26 -2.46
C ALA A 49 -1.31 -22.47 -1.63
N MET A 50 -2.37 -21.68 -1.90
CA MET A 50 -3.67 -21.82 -1.23
C MET A 50 -4.32 -23.16 -1.54
N ILE A 51 -4.37 -23.58 -2.82
CA ILE A 51 -4.92 -24.88 -3.23
C ILE A 51 -4.06 -26.01 -2.68
N GLY A 52 -2.74 -25.94 -2.83
CA GLY A 52 -1.81 -26.96 -2.33
C GLY A 52 -1.90 -27.18 -0.82
N SER A 53 -2.07 -26.10 -0.05
CA SER A 53 -2.29 -26.17 1.40
C SER A 53 -3.60 -26.86 1.77
N SER A 54 -4.66 -26.55 1.02
CA SER A 54 -5.96 -27.23 1.18
C SER A 54 -5.86 -28.71 0.89
N VAL A 55 -5.23 -29.09 -0.23
CA VAL A 55 -5.01 -30.51 -0.58
C VAL A 55 -4.20 -31.22 0.50
N ALA A 56 -3.10 -30.62 0.97
CA ALA A 56 -2.23 -31.22 1.98
C ALA A 56 -2.98 -31.50 3.29
N LEU A 57 -3.82 -30.57 3.76
CA LEU A 57 -4.66 -30.77 4.94
C LEU A 57 -5.76 -31.79 4.69
N ALA A 58 -6.42 -31.73 3.53
CA ALA A 58 -7.52 -32.62 3.20
C ALA A 58 -7.11 -34.09 3.13
N VAL A 59 -5.95 -34.40 2.50
CA VAL A 59 -5.44 -35.79 2.41
C VAL A 59 -4.75 -36.29 3.67
N SER A 60 -4.39 -35.39 4.61
CA SER A 60 -3.77 -35.74 5.89
C SER A 60 -4.77 -36.33 6.88
N ASP A 61 -4.25 -36.87 7.97
CA ASP A 61 -5.05 -37.32 9.12
C ASP A 61 -5.39 -36.21 10.13
N ILE A 62 -4.98 -34.97 9.85
CA ILE A 62 -5.31 -33.81 10.70
C ILE A 62 -6.82 -33.53 10.65
N PRO A 63 -7.51 -33.36 11.79
CA PRO A 63 -8.93 -33.01 11.83
C PRO A 63 -9.14 -31.59 11.31
N TRP A 64 -9.76 -31.46 10.15
CA TRP A 64 -9.99 -30.20 9.45
C TRP A 64 -11.19 -30.34 8.49
N ASP A 65 -12.13 -29.39 8.54
CA ASP A 65 -13.43 -29.44 7.85
C ASP A 65 -13.40 -28.80 6.45
N GLY A 66 -12.25 -28.91 5.75
CA GLY A 66 -12.17 -28.54 4.32
C GLY A 66 -12.69 -29.68 3.43
N PRO A 67 -12.41 -29.60 2.10
CA PRO A 67 -11.41 -28.71 1.49
C PRO A 67 -11.90 -27.30 1.15
N THR A 68 -10.94 -26.43 0.87
CA THR A 68 -11.18 -25.10 0.30
C THR A 68 -10.59 -25.01 -1.11
N GLY A 69 -11.29 -24.31 -2.00
CA GLY A 69 -10.76 -23.87 -3.28
C GLY A 69 -10.41 -22.38 -3.24
N SER A 70 -9.57 -21.97 -4.17
CA SER A 70 -9.16 -20.56 -4.30
C SER A 70 -8.94 -20.22 -5.75
N VAL A 71 -9.35 -19.04 -6.16
CA VAL A 71 -9.13 -18.50 -7.51
C VAL A 71 -8.80 -17.02 -7.45
N ARG A 72 -8.14 -16.55 -8.49
CA ARG A 72 -8.01 -15.13 -8.80
C ARG A 72 -8.97 -14.76 -9.92
N VAL A 73 -9.61 -13.60 -9.81
CA VAL A 73 -10.47 -13.04 -10.85
C VAL A 73 -9.90 -11.71 -11.32
N GLY A 74 -9.70 -11.59 -12.61
CA GLY A 74 -9.47 -10.34 -13.32
C GLY A 74 -10.72 -9.90 -14.07
N MET A 75 -10.74 -8.64 -14.53
CA MET A 75 -11.76 -8.12 -15.43
C MET A 75 -11.10 -7.32 -16.56
N VAL A 76 -11.27 -7.81 -17.79
CA VAL A 76 -10.73 -7.18 -19.00
C VAL A 76 -11.89 -6.95 -19.97
N ASP A 77 -12.04 -5.73 -20.47
CA ASP A 77 -13.12 -5.33 -21.37
C ASP A 77 -14.54 -5.68 -20.87
N GLY A 78 -14.72 -5.65 -19.53
CA GLY A 78 -15.99 -5.93 -18.88
C GLY A 78 -16.29 -7.41 -18.64
N GLU A 79 -15.38 -8.33 -19.01
CA GLU A 79 -15.54 -9.77 -18.81
C GLU A 79 -14.64 -10.29 -17.69
N PHE A 80 -15.17 -11.17 -16.84
CA PHE A 80 -14.43 -11.82 -15.78
C PHE A 80 -13.56 -12.95 -16.32
N ILE A 81 -12.33 -13.02 -15.81
CA ILE A 81 -11.34 -14.03 -16.19
C ILE A 81 -10.82 -14.72 -14.94
N ILE A 82 -10.90 -16.03 -14.89
CA ILE A 82 -10.30 -16.86 -13.81
C ILE A 82 -8.81 -17.03 -14.05
N ASN A 83 -8.03 -16.78 -13.00
CA ASN A 83 -6.57 -16.94 -13.00
C ASN A 83 -5.92 -16.28 -14.23
N PRO A 84 -6.06 -14.96 -14.39
CA PRO A 84 -5.59 -14.26 -15.59
C PRO A 84 -4.09 -14.43 -15.79
N THR A 85 -3.66 -14.58 -17.06
CA THR A 85 -2.26 -14.56 -17.46
C THR A 85 -1.60 -13.22 -17.15
N LEU A 86 -0.28 -13.13 -17.26
CA LEU A 86 0.45 -11.87 -17.04
C LEU A 86 -0.10 -10.73 -17.91
N GLU A 87 -0.25 -10.95 -19.22
CA GLU A 87 -0.80 -9.97 -20.15
C GLU A 87 -2.22 -9.53 -19.79
N GLN A 88 -3.05 -10.46 -19.32
CA GLN A 88 -4.42 -10.16 -18.89
C GLN A 88 -4.43 -9.38 -17.57
N ARG A 89 -3.51 -9.67 -16.63
CA ARG A 89 -3.38 -8.90 -15.38
C ARG A 89 -2.99 -7.45 -15.61
N GLU A 90 -2.11 -7.18 -16.56
CA GLU A 90 -1.71 -5.82 -16.93
C GLU A 90 -2.87 -4.97 -17.48
N LYS A 91 -3.86 -5.61 -18.11
CA LYS A 91 -5.06 -4.96 -18.68
C LYS A 91 -6.25 -4.96 -17.72
N SER A 92 -6.17 -5.74 -16.66
CA SER A 92 -7.28 -5.95 -15.74
C SER A 92 -7.51 -4.74 -14.84
N VAL A 93 -8.75 -4.32 -14.71
CA VAL A 93 -9.18 -3.27 -13.76
C VAL A 93 -9.45 -3.81 -12.35
N MET A 94 -9.22 -5.10 -12.13
CA MET A 94 -9.47 -5.76 -10.86
C MET A 94 -8.44 -6.88 -10.63
N ASN A 95 -8.03 -7.00 -9.38
CA ASN A 95 -7.23 -8.13 -8.89
C ASN A 95 -7.92 -8.67 -7.64
N LEU A 96 -8.78 -9.68 -7.83
CA LEU A 96 -9.64 -10.24 -6.79
C LEU A 96 -9.22 -11.67 -6.48
N THR A 97 -8.88 -11.97 -5.24
CA THR A 97 -8.64 -13.33 -4.74
C THR A 97 -9.80 -13.75 -3.85
N VAL A 98 -10.38 -14.90 -4.13
CA VAL A 98 -11.47 -15.49 -3.35
C VAL A 98 -11.10 -16.91 -2.95
N ALA A 99 -11.41 -17.26 -1.72
CA ALA A 99 -11.29 -18.63 -1.21
C ALA A 99 -12.58 -19.03 -0.48
N GLY A 100 -12.93 -20.29 -0.57
CA GLY A 100 -14.12 -20.82 0.09
C GLY A 100 -14.21 -22.33 0.05
N THR A 101 -15.22 -22.84 0.75
CA THR A 101 -15.70 -24.23 0.64
C THR A 101 -16.69 -24.35 -0.51
N LYS A 102 -17.24 -25.54 -0.69
CA LYS A 102 -18.31 -25.77 -1.66
C LYS A 102 -19.58 -24.97 -1.31
N GLU A 103 -19.84 -24.78 -0.04
CA GLU A 103 -21.05 -24.15 0.50
C GLU A 103 -20.91 -22.65 0.69
N ALA A 104 -19.69 -22.16 1.03
CA ALA A 104 -19.52 -20.78 1.47
C ALA A 104 -18.23 -20.13 0.98
N ILE A 105 -18.33 -18.85 0.66
CA ILE A 105 -17.17 -17.94 0.52
C ILE A 105 -16.62 -17.66 1.94
N MET A 106 -15.32 -17.77 2.12
CA MET A 106 -14.68 -17.58 3.41
C MET A 106 -13.73 -16.39 3.46
N MET A 107 -13.07 -16.08 2.35
CA MET A 107 -12.09 -15.01 2.28
C MET A 107 -12.17 -14.29 0.93
N VAL A 108 -12.16 -12.98 0.99
CA VAL A 108 -12.07 -12.11 -0.20
C VAL A 108 -10.96 -11.09 0.03
N GLU A 109 -10.13 -10.87 -0.98
CA GLU A 109 -9.14 -9.82 -0.99
C GLU A 109 -9.00 -9.23 -2.39
N ALA A 110 -9.19 -7.93 -2.53
CA ALA A 110 -9.17 -7.27 -3.83
C ALA A 110 -8.45 -5.94 -3.83
N GLY A 111 -7.82 -5.63 -4.97
CA GLY A 111 -7.53 -4.29 -5.43
C GLY A 111 -8.31 -4.03 -6.72
N ALA A 112 -8.77 -2.81 -6.94
CA ALA A 112 -9.58 -2.48 -8.11
C ALA A 112 -9.43 -1.01 -8.54
N GLU A 113 -9.65 -0.75 -9.82
CA GLU A 113 -9.60 0.57 -10.45
C GLU A 113 -11.00 1.23 -10.39
N GLU A 114 -11.45 1.59 -9.18
CA GLU A 114 -12.75 2.24 -8.95
C GLU A 114 -13.94 1.43 -9.52
N VAL A 115 -13.95 0.12 -9.26
CA VAL A 115 -15.00 -0.79 -9.76
C VAL A 115 -16.28 -0.68 -8.91
N PRO A 116 -17.47 -0.61 -9.52
CA PRO A 116 -18.73 -0.56 -8.77
C PRO A 116 -18.92 -1.75 -7.82
N GLU A 117 -19.54 -1.51 -6.67
CA GLU A 117 -19.81 -2.53 -5.66
C GLU A 117 -20.59 -3.72 -6.20
N SER A 118 -21.57 -3.49 -7.08
CA SER A 118 -22.34 -4.56 -7.75
C SER A 118 -21.47 -5.45 -8.63
N THR A 119 -20.53 -4.87 -9.36
CA THR A 119 -19.58 -5.61 -10.20
C THR A 119 -18.61 -6.42 -9.35
N MET A 120 -18.14 -5.87 -8.22
CA MET A 120 -17.32 -6.61 -7.25
C MET A 120 -18.07 -7.81 -6.69
N LEU A 121 -19.36 -7.65 -6.34
CA LEU A 121 -20.22 -8.74 -5.87
C LEU A 121 -20.39 -9.82 -6.94
N ASP A 122 -20.65 -9.44 -8.19
CA ASP A 122 -20.79 -10.39 -9.30
C ASP A 122 -19.49 -11.17 -9.53
N ALA A 123 -18.33 -10.52 -9.42
CA ALA A 123 -17.02 -11.17 -9.52
C ALA A 123 -16.76 -12.17 -8.37
N ILE A 124 -17.15 -11.83 -7.15
CA ILE A 124 -17.04 -12.71 -5.97
C ILE A 124 -17.89 -13.97 -6.15
N LEU A 125 -19.13 -13.81 -6.63
CA LEU A 125 -20.03 -14.94 -6.89
C LEU A 125 -19.56 -15.80 -8.07
N PHE A 126 -19.04 -15.16 -9.11
CA PHE A 126 -18.41 -15.84 -10.25
C PHE A 126 -17.22 -16.71 -9.80
N ALA A 127 -16.38 -16.17 -8.92
CA ALA A 127 -15.27 -16.91 -8.32
C ALA A 127 -15.75 -18.15 -7.56
N HIS A 128 -16.86 -18.05 -6.81
CA HIS A 128 -17.37 -19.17 -6.01
C HIS A 128 -17.82 -20.34 -6.87
N GLU A 129 -18.39 -20.10 -8.05
CA GLU A 129 -18.74 -21.20 -8.98
C GLU A 129 -17.52 -21.98 -9.46
N GLU A 130 -16.38 -21.32 -9.66
CA GLU A 130 -15.12 -22.01 -10.00
C GLU A 130 -14.50 -22.71 -8.78
N ILE A 131 -14.59 -22.11 -7.59
CA ILE A 131 -14.15 -22.72 -6.33
C ILE A 131 -14.84 -24.06 -6.09
N LYS A 132 -16.14 -24.17 -6.34
CA LYS A 132 -16.88 -25.44 -6.20
C LYS A 132 -16.26 -26.56 -7.02
N LYS A 133 -15.85 -26.29 -8.27
CA LYS A 133 -15.18 -27.27 -9.15
C LYS A 133 -13.81 -27.69 -8.61
N ILE A 134 -13.06 -26.74 -8.05
CA ILE A 134 -11.75 -27.03 -7.42
C ILE A 134 -11.96 -27.91 -6.18
N VAL A 135 -12.95 -27.62 -5.35
CA VAL A 135 -13.28 -28.42 -4.17
C VAL A 135 -13.69 -29.85 -4.58
N GLU A 136 -14.53 -30.01 -5.60
CA GLU A 136 -14.89 -31.33 -6.13
C GLU A 136 -13.65 -32.12 -6.61
N PHE A 137 -12.75 -31.47 -7.30
CA PHE A 137 -11.47 -32.09 -7.71
C PHE A 137 -10.61 -32.50 -6.52
N ILE A 138 -10.56 -31.71 -5.46
CA ILE A 138 -9.83 -32.07 -4.24
C ILE A 138 -10.50 -33.23 -3.52
N ASP A 139 -11.83 -33.30 -3.49
CA ASP A 139 -12.58 -34.41 -2.93
C ASP A 139 -12.28 -35.73 -3.66
N ASP A 140 -12.14 -35.71 -4.98
CA ASP A 140 -11.71 -36.87 -5.76
C ASP A 140 -10.29 -37.32 -5.35
N ILE A 141 -9.36 -36.40 -5.17
CA ILE A 141 -8.01 -36.73 -4.67
C ILE A 141 -8.07 -37.35 -3.28
N VAL A 142 -8.89 -36.79 -2.39
CA VAL A 142 -9.07 -37.33 -1.02
C VAL A 142 -9.65 -38.75 -1.05
N ALA A 143 -10.60 -39.01 -1.94
CA ALA A 143 -11.17 -40.35 -2.11
C ALA A 143 -10.13 -41.38 -2.55
N GLU A 144 -9.11 -40.99 -3.33
CA GLU A 144 -8.06 -41.90 -3.81
C GLU A 144 -6.92 -42.12 -2.79
N VAL A 145 -6.45 -41.04 -2.15
CA VAL A 145 -5.21 -41.05 -1.36
C VAL A 145 -5.35 -40.50 0.05
N GLY A 146 -6.54 -40.04 0.43
CA GLY A 146 -6.79 -39.43 1.74
C GLY A 146 -6.64 -40.45 2.88
N LYS A 147 -6.19 -39.93 4.03
CA LYS A 147 -6.13 -40.68 5.29
C LYS A 147 -7.38 -40.44 6.12
N PRO A 148 -7.84 -41.41 6.93
CA PRO A 148 -8.86 -41.20 7.93
C PRO A 148 -8.39 -40.09 8.91
N LYS A 149 -9.29 -39.21 9.28
CA LYS A 149 -9.00 -38.15 10.27
C LYS A 149 -8.78 -38.75 11.64
N GLN A 150 -7.80 -38.19 12.39
CA GLN A 150 -7.53 -38.59 13.76
C GLN A 150 -8.73 -38.24 14.64
N GLU A 151 -9.12 -39.18 15.50
CA GLU A 151 -10.02 -38.87 16.61
C GLU A 151 -9.18 -38.17 17.70
N VAL A 152 -9.53 -36.92 18.00
CA VAL A 152 -8.84 -36.09 18.98
C VAL A 152 -9.82 -35.68 20.10
N GLU A 153 -9.33 -35.65 21.33
CA GLU A 153 -10.07 -35.07 22.40
C GLU A 153 -10.09 -33.54 22.26
N LEU A 154 -11.28 -33.02 22.01
CA LEU A 154 -11.49 -31.57 21.90
C LEU A 154 -11.70 -30.98 23.29
N TYR A 155 -11.02 -29.87 23.57
CA TYR A 155 -11.24 -29.11 24.78
C TYR A 155 -12.69 -28.66 24.88
N LYS A 156 -13.30 -28.92 26.05
CA LYS A 156 -14.63 -28.43 26.42
C LYS A 156 -14.59 -27.94 27.86
N ILE A 157 -15.24 -26.82 28.10
CA ILE A 157 -15.40 -26.30 29.44
C ILE A 157 -16.27 -27.32 30.23
N PRO A 158 -15.89 -27.72 31.45
CA PRO A 158 -16.72 -28.58 32.29
C PRO A 158 -18.08 -27.92 32.54
N GLU A 159 -19.16 -28.67 32.34
CA GLU A 159 -20.56 -28.19 32.47
C GLU A 159 -20.84 -27.56 33.84
N GLU A 160 -20.34 -28.18 34.91
CA GLU A 160 -20.47 -27.68 36.28
C GLU A 160 -19.87 -26.28 36.45
N ILE A 161 -18.70 -26.00 35.81
CA ILE A 161 -18.03 -24.71 35.87
C ILE A 161 -18.80 -23.69 35.03
N ASP A 162 -19.25 -24.07 33.85
CA ASP A 162 -20.04 -23.19 32.97
C ASP A 162 -21.31 -22.72 33.68
N GLU A 163 -22.08 -23.64 34.26
CA GLU A 163 -23.31 -23.33 34.99
C GLU A 163 -23.05 -22.44 36.20
N ALA A 164 -22.06 -22.78 37.04
CA ALA A 164 -21.74 -22.03 38.24
C ALA A 164 -21.29 -20.58 37.94
N VAL A 165 -20.39 -20.42 36.98
CA VAL A 165 -19.88 -19.08 36.58
C VAL A 165 -20.98 -18.25 35.93
N ARG A 166 -21.83 -18.85 35.09
CA ARG A 166 -22.98 -18.14 34.51
C ARG A 166 -23.96 -17.67 35.57
N ALA A 167 -24.32 -18.50 36.52
CA ALA A 167 -25.22 -18.12 37.61
C ALA A 167 -24.68 -16.94 38.44
N TYR A 168 -23.34 -16.80 38.55
CA TYR A 168 -22.70 -15.73 39.30
C TYR A 168 -22.49 -14.44 38.50
N ALA A 169 -22.07 -14.55 37.24
CA ALA A 169 -21.46 -13.44 36.50
C ALA A 169 -22.33 -12.84 35.41
N VAL A 170 -23.38 -13.51 34.89
CA VAL A 170 -24.14 -13.03 33.71
C VAL A 170 -24.70 -11.61 33.89
N ASP A 171 -25.41 -11.36 35.00
CA ASP A 171 -26.04 -10.06 35.25
C ASP A 171 -25.01 -8.95 35.47
N LYS A 172 -23.91 -9.27 36.16
CA LYS A 172 -22.81 -8.35 36.44
C LYS A 172 -22.11 -7.96 35.14
N MET A 173 -21.78 -8.94 34.28
CA MET A 173 -21.15 -8.71 33.00
C MET A 173 -22.06 -7.91 32.04
N LYS A 174 -23.37 -8.23 32.04
CA LYS A 174 -24.36 -7.48 31.25
C LYS A 174 -24.42 -6.01 31.67
N ALA A 175 -24.35 -5.72 32.96
CA ALA A 175 -24.29 -4.34 33.46
C ALA A 175 -22.98 -3.64 33.04
N ALA A 176 -21.84 -4.32 33.16
CA ALA A 176 -20.53 -3.79 32.79
C ALA A 176 -20.45 -3.45 31.28
N ILE A 177 -20.95 -4.33 30.41
CA ILE A 177 -20.95 -4.15 28.95
C ILE A 177 -21.76 -2.91 28.51
N LYS A 178 -22.82 -2.54 29.24
CA LYS A 178 -23.68 -1.39 28.93
C LYS A 178 -23.07 -0.03 29.31
N THR A 179 -21.85 0.01 29.84
CA THR A 179 -21.11 1.25 30.14
C THR A 179 -20.70 1.94 28.83
N GLU A 180 -21.07 3.20 28.66
CA GLU A 180 -20.88 3.94 27.40
C GLU A 180 -19.41 4.25 27.12
N ASP A 181 -18.68 4.79 28.10
CA ASP A 181 -17.25 5.06 27.95
C ASP A 181 -16.44 3.77 27.82
N LYS A 182 -15.52 3.75 26.85
CA LYS A 182 -14.69 2.56 26.58
C LYS A 182 -13.83 2.16 27.75
N GLN A 183 -13.12 3.11 28.36
CA GLN A 183 -12.17 2.78 29.43
C GLN A 183 -12.92 2.33 30.67
N GLU A 184 -13.96 3.05 31.05
CA GLU A 184 -14.82 2.69 32.18
C GLU A 184 -15.50 1.32 31.96
N ARG A 185 -15.93 1.02 30.72
CA ARG A 185 -16.49 -0.29 30.36
C ARG A 185 -15.47 -1.41 30.54
N LEU A 186 -14.24 -1.21 30.05
CA LEU A 186 -13.17 -2.20 30.21
C LEU A 186 -12.83 -2.40 31.68
N ASP A 187 -12.69 -1.32 32.43
CA ASP A 187 -12.40 -1.38 33.87
C ASP A 187 -13.52 -2.13 34.65
N ASN A 188 -14.78 -1.89 34.30
CA ASN A 188 -15.93 -2.57 34.88
C ASN A 188 -15.95 -4.06 34.49
N MET A 189 -15.64 -4.41 33.25
CA MET A 189 -15.57 -5.82 32.83
C MET A 189 -14.42 -6.55 33.50
N ASP A 190 -13.25 -5.92 33.59
CA ASP A 190 -12.08 -6.48 34.30
C ASP A 190 -12.38 -6.67 35.79
N ALA A 191 -13.09 -5.74 36.43
CA ALA A 191 -13.53 -5.89 37.82
C ALA A 191 -14.44 -7.10 38.01
N VAL A 192 -15.37 -7.34 37.07
CA VAL A 192 -16.23 -8.55 37.12
C VAL A 192 -15.41 -9.81 36.92
N GLU A 193 -14.41 -9.77 36.00
CA GLU A 193 -13.52 -10.93 35.80
C GLU A 193 -12.70 -11.25 37.04
N VAL A 194 -12.06 -10.25 37.65
CA VAL A 194 -11.26 -10.41 38.87
C VAL A 194 -12.14 -10.93 40.01
N GLU A 195 -13.28 -10.28 40.26
CA GLU A 195 -14.23 -10.71 41.32
C GLU A 195 -14.69 -12.15 41.12
N THR A 196 -14.99 -12.56 39.88
CA THR A 196 -15.44 -13.92 39.57
C THR A 196 -14.33 -14.94 39.79
N LYS A 197 -13.11 -14.64 39.35
CA LYS A 197 -11.95 -15.52 39.58
C LYS A 197 -11.64 -15.68 41.08
N GLU A 198 -11.68 -14.60 41.84
CA GLU A 198 -11.50 -14.63 43.29
C GLU A 198 -12.59 -15.45 43.98
N HIS A 199 -13.87 -15.30 43.59
CA HIS A 199 -14.99 -16.06 44.15
C HIS A 199 -14.84 -17.57 43.96
N PHE A 200 -14.32 -18.00 42.79
CA PHE A 200 -14.16 -19.42 42.46
C PHE A 200 -12.76 -19.98 42.76
N ALA A 201 -11.82 -19.19 43.26
CA ALA A 201 -10.44 -19.61 43.47
C ALA A 201 -10.29 -20.82 44.38
N ASP A 202 -11.07 -20.87 45.46
CA ASP A 202 -11.07 -22.00 46.41
C ASP A 202 -11.97 -23.17 45.96
N ILE A 203 -12.92 -22.91 45.04
CA ILE A 203 -13.88 -23.91 44.56
C ILE A 203 -13.31 -24.68 43.38
N TYR A 204 -12.67 -23.94 42.44
CA TYR A 204 -12.09 -24.47 41.22
C TYR A 204 -10.63 -23.99 41.02
N PRO A 205 -9.69 -24.38 41.90
CA PRO A 205 -8.34 -23.81 41.99
C PRO A 205 -7.49 -24.05 40.73
N GLU A 206 -7.80 -25.09 39.93
CA GLU A 206 -7.05 -25.45 38.72
C GLU A 206 -7.75 -25.00 37.41
N ASN A 207 -8.92 -24.35 37.51
CA ASN A 207 -9.78 -24.07 36.36
C ASN A 207 -9.91 -22.56 36.05
N GLU A 208 -8.92 -21.76 36.43
CA GLU A 208 -8.94 -20.30 36.14
C GLU A 208 -9.16 -20.01 34.65
N ALA A 209 -8.53 -20.80 33.76
CA ALA A 209 -8.69 -20.67 32.33
C ALA A 209 -10.11 -21.00 31.86
N ASP A 210 -10.75 -22.00 32.45
CA ASP A 210 -12.15 -22.35 32.15
C ASP A 210 -13.09 -21.23 32.58
N ILE A 211 -12.88 -20.65 33.75
CA ILE A 211 -13.65 -19.48 34.25
C ILE A 211 -13.52 -18.31 33.30
N ALA A 212 -12.30 -18.00 32.84
CA ALA A 212 -12.06 -16.93 31.87
C ALA A 212 -12.78 -17.19 30.54
N ASN A 213 -12.77 -18.43 30.05
CA ASN A 213 -13.48 -18.83 28.84
C ASN A 213 -14.99 -18.71 28.96
N VAL A 214 -15.57 -19.06 30.14
CA VAL A 214 -17.01 -18.84 30.39
C VAL A 214 -17.34 -17.35 30.37
N LEU A 215 -16.55 -16.51 31.04
CA LEU A 215 -16.73 -15.04 31.02
C LEU A 215 -16.65 -14.46 29.61
N TYR A 216 -15.73 -14.94 28.78
CA TYR A 216 -15.67 -14.59 27.38
C TYR A 216 -16.95 -14.96 26.62
N ASN A 217 -17.46 -16.17 26.82
CA ASN A 217 -18.72 -16.63 26.21
C ASN A 217 -19.92 -15.79 26.67
N ILE A 218 -20.01 -15.47 27.95
CA ILE A 218 -21.04 -14.57 28.52
C ILE A 218 -20.98 -13.20 27.85
N THR A 219 -19.78 -12.63 27.73
CA THR A 219 -19.56 -11.34 27.02
C THR A 219 -20.03 -11.39 25.59
N LYS A 220 -19.63 -12.43 24.87
CA LYS A 220 -20.00 -12.64 23.46
C LYS A 220 -21.51 -12.72 23.28
N GLU A 221 -22.19 -13.53 24.09
CA GLU A 221 -23.63 -13.74 24.02
C GLU A 221 -24.40 -12.44 24.36
N ASN A 222 -23.98 -11.72 25.39
CA ASN A 222 -24.63 -10.47 25.79
C ASN A 222 -24.48 -9.38 24.73
N VAL A 223 -23.28 -9.18 24.15
CA VAL A 223 -23.05 -8.19 23.10
C VAL A 223 -23.87 -8.53 21.86
N ARG A 224 -23.89 -9.80 21.44
CA ARG A 224 -24.67 -10.26 20.29
C ARG A 224 -26.17 -10.08 20.50
N SER A 225 -26.69 -10.38 21.69
CA SER A 225 -28.11 -10.17 22.02
C SER A 225 -28.47 -8.69 22.07
N MET A 226 -27.63 -7.82 22.63
CA MET A 226 -27.87 -6.36 22.57
C MET A 226 -28.03 -5.88 21.12
N ILE A 227 -27.14 -6.31 20.25
CA ILE A 227 -27.13 -5.88 18.84
C ILE A 227 -28.34 -6.48 18.09
N LEU A 228 -28.61 -7.78 18.24
CA LEU A 228 -29.66 -8.46 17.49
C LEU A 228 -31.07 -8.19 18.02
N ASP A 229 -31.24 -8.10 19.35
CA ASP A 229 -32.55 -8.02 19.99
C ASP A 229 -32.95 -6.60 20.38
N GLU A 230 -31.99 -5.79 20.88
CA GLU A 230 -32.23 -4.42 21.28
C GLU A 230 -31.90 -3.41 20.17
N GLY A 231 -31.12 -3.79 19.12
CA GLY A 231 -30.66 -2.91 18.06
C GLY A 231 -29.68 -1.84 18.52
N ILE A 232 -29.00 -2.08 19.66
CA ILE A 232 -28.08 -1.14 20.31
C ILE A 232 -26.70 -1.78 20.44
N ARG A 233 -25.67 -0.99 20.13
CA ARG A 233 -24.25 -1.40 20.24
C ARG A 233 -23.69 -1.10 21.64
N PRO A 234 -22.55 -1.71 22.03
CA PRO A 234 -21.96 -1.49 23.37
C PRO A 234 -21.65 -0.01 23.71
N ASP A 235 -21.46 0.84 22.70
CA ASP A 235 -21.24 2.27 22.84
C ASP A 235 -22.50 3.13 22.56
N ASN A 236 -23.67 2.52 22.66
CA ASN A 236 -25.00 3.13 22.43
C ASN A 236 -25.30 3.60 21.01
N ARG A 237 -24.40 3.32 20.03
CA ARG A 237 -24.68 3.63 18.62
C ARG A 237 -25.77 2.73 18.04
N LYS A 238 -26.45 3.25 17.02
CA LYS A 238 -27.29 2.46 16.11
C LYS A 238 -26.41 1.60 15.18
N LEU A 239 -27.00 0.62 14.49
CA LEU A 239 -26.27 -0.34 13.68
C LEU A 239 -25.47 0.31 12.55
N ASN A 240 -26.00 1.35 11.92
CA ASN A 240 -25.37 2.09 10.81
C ASN A 240 -24.67 3.39 11.22
N GLU A 241 -24.55 3.65 12.51
CA GLU A 241 -23.97 4.89 13.01
C GLU A 241 -22.44 4.81 13.04
N ILE A 242 -21.79 5.87 12.58
CA ILE A 242 -20.34 6.02 12.54
C ILE A 242 -19.91 6.88 13.73
N ARG A 243 -18.79 6.51 14.36
CA ARG A 243 -18.19 7.28 15.45
C ARG A 243 -17.81 8.69 14.98
N PRO A 244 -17.78 9.69 15.88
CA PRO A 244 -17.36 11.04 15.53
C PRO A 244 -15.99 11.06 14.85
N ILE A 245 -15.88 11.82 13.77
CA ILE A 245 -14.66 11.94 12.96
C ILE A 245 -14.03 13.32 13.20
N TRP A 246 -12.71 13.35 13.27
CA TRP A 246 -11.89 14.54 13.25
C TRP A 246 -10.71 14.31 12.32
N CYS A 247 -10.51 15.24 11.39
CA CYS A 247 -9.41 15.27 10.47
C CYS A 247 -8.58 16.54 10.67
N GLU A 248 -7.26 16.44 10.49
CA GLU A 248 -6.38 17.61 10.54
C GLU A 248 -5.18 17.35 9.60
N THR A 249 -4.76 18.40 8.90
CA THR A 249 -3.63 18.35 7.97
C THR A 249 -2.53 19.31 8.37
N SER A 250 -1.35 19.21 7.77
CA SER A 250 -0.21 20.12 8.01
C SER A 250 0.27 20.17 9.47
N LEU A 251 0.07 19.11 10.26
CA LEU A 251 0.47 19.05 11.68
C LEU A 251 1.97 18.95 11.88
N LEU A 252 2.68 18.30 10.97
CA LEU A 252 4.11 18.06 11.09
C LEU A 252 4.89 19.04 10.20
N PRO A 253 5.62 20.02 10.78
CA PRO A 253 6.10 21.20 10.04
C PRO A 253 7.13 20.90 8.94
N ARG A 254 7.89 19.80 9.05
CA ARG A 254 9.01 19.50 8.14
C ARG A 254 8.74 18.38 7.15
N VAL A 255 7.68 17.62 7.34
CA VAL A 255 7.27 16.59 6.38
C VAL A 255 6.68 17.25 5.13
N HIS A 256 6.58 16.50 4.05
CA HIS A 256 6.07 17.04 2.80
C HIS A 256 4.53 17.13 2.80
N GLY A 257 3.87 16.28 3.56
CA GLY A 257 2.45 16.34 3.89
C GLY A 257 2.14 15.46 5.09
N SER A 258 1.13 15.81 5.85
CA SER A 258 0.68 15.03 7.01
C SER A 258 -0.84 15.06 7.14
N GLY A 259 -1.42 13.94 7.57
CA GLY A 259 -2.83 13.79 7.83
C GLY A 259 -3.08 13.05 9.13
N LEU A 260 -3.83 13.66 10.02
CA LEU A 260 -4.37 13.02 11.20
C LEU A 260 -5.82 12.64 10.92
N PHE A 261 -6.14 11.37 11.10
CA PHE A 261 -7.50 10.88 11.05
C PHE A 261 -7.86 10.27 12.40
N LYS A 262 -8.91 10.80 13.00
CA LYS A 262 -9.48 10.31 14.25
C LYS A 262 -10.94 9.91 14.04
N ARG A 263 -11.30 8.71 14.52
CA ARG A 263 -12.66 8.20 14.51
C ARG A 263 -12.96 7.57 15.87
N GLY A 264 -13.74 8.24 16.69
CA GLY A 264 -13.90 7.90 18.10
C GLY A 264 -12.53 7.85 18.80
N GLN A 265 -12.19 6.71 19.39
CA GLN A 265 -10.90 6.49 20.05
C GLN A 265 -9.79 6.00 19.11
N THR A 266 -10.11 5.66 17.87
CA THR A 266 -9.08 5.27 16.89
C THR A 266 -8.46 6.51 16.28
N GLN A 267 -7.14 6.64 16.36
CA GLN A 267 -6.39 7.77 15.86
C GLN A 267 -5.13 7.32 15.12
N VAL A 268 -4.95 7.82 13.89
CA VAL A 268 -3.81 7.50 13.03
C VAL A 268 -3.22 8.78 12.47
N MET A 269 -1.90 8.93 12.61
CA MET A 269 -1.10 9.99 12.00
C MET A 269 -0.37 9.41 10.79
N SER A 270 -0.54 10.02 9.63
CA SER A 270 0.17 9.63 8.40
C SER A 270 1.06 10.77 7.92
N ALA A 271 2.29 10.44 7.54
CA ALA A 271 3.26 11.37 7.00
C ALA A 271 3.67 10.95 5.59
N CYS A 272 3.60 11.89 4.64
CA CYS A 272 3.99 11.69 3.25
C CYS A 272 5.37 12.30 2.98
N THR A 273 6.22 11.55 2.30
CA THR A 273 7.52 11.99 1.81
C THR A 273 7.59 11.79 0.30
N LEU A 274 8.04 12.81 -0.40
CA LEU A 274 8.29 12.81 -1.85
C LEU A 274 9.78 12.79 -2.11
N ALA A 275 10.21 12.00 -3.08
CA ALA A 275 11.61 11.86 -3.45
C ALA A 275 11.72 11.68 -4.98
N PRO A 276 12.92 11.84 -5.58
CA PRO A 276 13.16 11.47 -6.97
C PRO A 276 12.74 10.04 -7.28
N LEU A 277 12.38 9.74 -8.54
CA LEU A 277 11.99 8.39 -8.96
C LEU A 277 13.06 7.32 -8.66
N SER A 278 14.33 7.69 -8.77
CA SER A 278 15.48 6.82 -8.42
C SER A 278 15.50 6.33 -6.97
N GLU A 279 14.69 6.93 -6.08
CA GLU A 279 14.52 6.49 -4.69
C GLU A 279 13.37 5.48 -4.51
N ALA A 280 12.75 5.03 -5.61
CA ALA A 280 11.77 3.95 -5.57
C ALA A 280 12.39 2.68 -5.01
N GLN A 281 11.60 1.88 -4.31
CA GLN A 281 12.08 0.65 -3.71
C GLN A 281 12.37 -0.40 -4.78
N THR A 282 13.61 -0.87 -4.85
CA THR A 282 13.97 -2.02 -5.69
C THR A 282 13.38 -3.30 -5.09
N ILE A 283 12.71 -4.09 -5.90
CA ILE A 283 12.14 -5.39 -5.56
C ILE A 283 12.99 -6.48 -6.21
N ASP A 284 13.60 -7.32 -5.39
CA ASP A 284 14.30 -8.53 -5.83
C ASP A 284 13.48 -9.75 -5.40
N GLY A 285 12.73 -10.32 -6.33
CA GLY A 285 11.76 -11.38 -6.08
C GLY A 285 11.61 -12.35 -7.25
N ILE A 286 10.61 -13.20 -7.15
CA ILE A 286 10.27 -14.23 -8.15
C ILE A 286 9.17 -13.77 -9.12
N THR A 287 8.86 -12.49 -9.16
CA THR A 287 7.84 -11.89 -10.01
C THR A 287 8.44 -10.82 -10.89
N GLU A 288 7.68 -10.36 -11.86
CA GLU A 288 8.09 -9.35 -12.83
C GLU A 288 8.25 -7.96 -12.22
N GLN A 289 7.64 -7.72 -11.06
CA GLN A 289 7.76 -6.44 -10.36
C GLN A 289 9.17 -6.24 -9.84
N THR A 290 9.89 -5.31 -10.42
CA THR A 290 11.27 -4.96 -10.04
C THR A 290 11.37 -3.70 -9.21
N GLU A 291 10.30 -2.89 -9.18
CA GLU A 291 10.28 -1.58 -8.53
C GLU A 291 8.93 -1.30 -7.87
N LYS A 292 8.97 -0.52 -6.80
CA LYS A 292 7.80 -0.04 -6.07
C LYS A 292 7.94 1.47 -5.85
N ARG A 293 7.24 2.26 -6.67
CA ARG A 293 7.24 3.72 -6.61
C ARG A 293 6.43 4.27 -5.44
N TYR A 294 5.30 3.66 -5.12
CA TYR A 294 4.48 3.99 -3.96
C TYR A 294 4.71 2.98 -2.84
N MET A 295 5.16 3.46 -1.71
CA MET A 295 5.46 2.65 -0.52
C MET A 295 4.56 3.11 0.63
N HIS A 296 3.82 2.18 1.21
CA HIS A 296 3.00 2.44 2.39
C HIS A 296 3.48 1.59 3.56
N HIS A 297 3.88 2.24 4.66
CA HIS A 297 4.31 1.60 5.89
C HIS A 297 3.28 1.87 6.99
N TYR A 298 2.98 0.83 7.77
CA TYR A 298 2.01 0.88 8.84
C TYR A 298 2.64 0.36 10.13
N ASN A 299 2.58 1.17 11.18
CA ASN A 299 3.10 0.85 12.49
C ASN A 299 1.97 0.83 13.52
N PHE A 300 1.98 -0.22 14.36
CA PHE A 300 1.02 -0.42 15.44
C PHE A 300 1.77 -0.59 16.76
N PRO A 301 2.23 0.50 17.38
CA PRO A 301 3.00 0.43 18.62
C PRO A 301 2.11 0.02 19.79
N ALA A 302 2.72 -0.65 20.79
CA ALA A 302 2.01 -1.20 21.95
C ALA A 302 1.22 -0.15 22.72
N TYR A 303 1.73 1.08 22.81
CA TYR A 303 1.04 2.17 23.49
C TYR A 303 -0.34 2.51 22.89
N SER A 304 -0.56 2.19 21.60
CA SER A 304 -1.84 2.46 20.94
C SER A 304 -3.03 1.69 21.55
N VAL A 305 -2.74 0.61 22.27
CA VAL A 305 -3.71 -0.19 23.02
C VAL A 305 -3.46 -0.16 24.54
N GLY A 306 -2.61 0.76 25.02
CA GLY A 306 -2.32 0.92 26.44
C GLY A 306 -1.31 -0.07 27.01
N GLU A 307 -0.57 -0.81 26.16
CA GLU A 307 0.40 -1.81 26.61
C GLU A 307 1.82 -1.23 26.68
N ALA A 308 2.58 -1.63 27.70
CA ALA A 308 3.98 -1.31 27.88
C ALA A 308 4.86 -2.47 27.37
N ARG A 309 5.22 -2.46 26.10
CA ARG A 309 6.09 -3.45 25.48
C ARG A 309 7.20 -2.77 24.68
N PRO A 310 8.41 -3.38 24.59
CA PRO A 310 9.47 -2.87 23.72
C PRO A 310 9.02 -2.83 22.26
N PRO A 311 9.49 -1.83 21.46
CA PRO A 311 9.25 -1.79 20.04
C PRO A 311 9.77 -3.06 19.35
N ARG A 312 9.01 -3.58 18.39
CA ARG A 312 9.37 -4.74 17.58
C ARG A 312 9.19 -4.39 16.11
N SER A 313 9.84 -5.17 15.25
CA SER A 313 9.56 -5.09 13.80
C SER A 313 8.08 -5.38 13.54
N PRO A 314 7.47 -4.75 12.50
CA PRO A 314 6.10 -5.02 12.12
C PRO A 314 5.83 -6.52 11.95
N GLY A 315 4.76 -7.00 12.57
CA GLY A 315 4.32 -8.37 12.45
C GLY A 315 3.49 -8.61 11.19
N ARG A 316 3.02 -9.85 11.00
CA ARG A 316 2.19 -10.20 9.82
C ARG A 316 0.92 -9.35 9.70
N ARG A 317 0.31 -8.97 10.84
CA ARG A 317 -0.92 -8.17 10.85
C ARG A 317 -0.64 -6.75 10.37
N GLU A 318 0.42 -6.12 10.86
CA GLU A 318 0.82 -4.77 10.46
C GLU A 318 1.16 -4.71 8.97
N ILE A 319 1.90 -5.69 8.46
CA ILE A 319 2.22 -5.78 7.03
C ILE A 319 0.95 -5.92 6.19
N GLY A 320 -0.01 -6.76 6.62
CA GLY A 320 -1.29 -6.91 5.94
C GLY A 320 -2.14 -5.63 5.95
N HIS A 321 -2.15 -4.88 7.06
CA HIS A 321 -2.86 -3.60 7.17
C HIS A 321 -2.23 -2.53 6.28
N GLY A 322 -0.89 -2.46 6.24
CA GLY A 322 -0.16 -1.55 5.35
C GLY A 322 -0.44 -1.85 3.87
N ALA A 323 -0.40 -3.11 3.48
CA ALA A 323 -0.68 -3.54 2.11
C ALA A 323 -2.14 -3.25 1.68
N LEU A 324 -3.11 -3.32 2.59
CA LEU A 324 -4.49 -2.95 2.30
C LEU A 324 -4.62 -1.44 2.03
N ALA A 325 -4.02 -0.60 2.86
CA ALA A 325 -4.02 0.85 2.67
C ALA A 325 -3.26 1.26 1.39
N GLU A 326 -2.18 0.57 1.06
CA GLU A 326 -1.44 0.77 -0.18
C GLU A 326 -2.31 0.47 -1.41
N ARG A 327 -2.94 -0.70 -1.46
CA ARG A 327 -3.86 -1.07 -2.55
C ARG A 327 -5.03 -0.11 -2.68
N ALA A 328 -5.54 0.38 -1.56
CA ALA A 328 -6.65 1.32 -1.53
C ALA A 328 -6.35 2.64 -2.27
N LEU A 329 -5.12 3.12 -2.17
CA LEU A 329 -4.69 4.42 -2.69
C LEU A 329 -4.00 4.35 -4.06
N LEU A 330 -3.41 3.21 -4.40
CA LEU A 330 -2.68 3.02 -5.65
C LEU A 330 -3.47 3.43 -6.90
N PRO A 331 -4.77 3.10 -7.05
CA PRO A 331 -5.55 3.44 -8.24
C PRO A 331 -5.79 4.94 -8.47
N VAL A 332 -5.61 5.76 -7.45
CA VAL A 332 -5.85 7.22 -7.54
C VAL A 332 -4.56 8.03 -7.63
N LEU A 333 -3.41 7.38 -7.57
CA LEU A 333 -2.13 8.08 -7.72
C LEU A 333 -1.89 8.51 -9.17
N PRO A 334 -1.28 9.69 -9.39
CA PRO A 334 -0.90 10.14 -10.72
C PRO A 334 0.19 9.24 -11.31
N SER A 335 0.27 9.20 -12.64
CA SER A 335 1.34 8.47 -13.33
C SER A 335 2.73 9.09 -13.07
N PRO A 336 3.83 8.36 -13.31
CA PRO A 336 5.17 8.92 -13.20
C PRO A 336 5.42 10.13 -14.12
N GLU A 337 4.75 10.16 -15.30
CA GLU A 337 4.85 11.25 -16.26
C GLU A 337 4.16 12.53 -15.75
N GLU A 338 3.02 12.36 -15.06
CA GLU A 338 2.26 13.49 -14.48
C GLU A 338 2.88 14.00 -13.19
N PHE A 339 3.44 13.09 -12.39
CA PHE A 339 4.01 13.42 -11.08
C PHE A 339 5.27 12.57 -10.84
N PRO A 340 6.46 13.05 -11.27
CA PRO A 340 7.70 12.27 -11.33
C PRO A 340 8.36 12.11 -9.96
N TYR A 341 7.65 11.52 -9.00
CA TYR A 341 8.16 11.27 -7.65
C TYR A 341 7.94 9.84 -7.20
N ALA A 342 8.89 9.29 -6.47
CA ALA A 342 8.65 8.20 -5.56
C ALA A 342 7.92 8.76 -4.33
N ILE A 343 6.90 8.05 -3.87
CA ILE A 343 6.00 8.48 -2.80
C ILE A 343 6.08 7.48 -1.65
N ARG A 344 6.39 7.94 -0.45
CA ARG A 344 6.39 7.11 0.75
C ARG A 344 5.42 7.70 1.77
N VAL A 345 4.47 6.89 2.23
CA VAL A 345 3.57 7.24 3.34
C VAL A 345 3.85 6.31 4.51
N VAL A 346 3.99 6.88 5.69
CA VAL A 346 4.12 6.14 6.95
C VAL A 346 2.94 6.50 7.84
N SER A 347 2.18 5.49 8.24
CA SER A 347 1.06 5.62 9.17
C SER A 347 1.44 5.09 10.54
N GLU A 348 1.32 5.95 11.55
CA GLU A 348 1.52 5.62 12.97
C GLU A 348 0.17 5.57 13.68
N VAL A 349 -0.17 4.43 14.24
CA VAL A 349 -1.39 4.29 15.05
C VAL A 349 -1.13 4.86 16.43
N LEU A 350 -1.78 5.97 16.76
CA LEU A 350 -1.61 6.65 18.05
C LEU A 350 -2.54 6.09 19.13
N SER A 351 -3.73 5.65 18.72
CA SER A 351 -4.72 5.01 19.61
C SER A 351 -5.61 4.08 18.78
N SER A 352 -6.04 2.97 19.36
CA SER A 352 -6.84 1.95 18.68
C SER A 352 -8.08 1.54 19.47
N ASN A 353 -9.21 1.58 18.77
CA ASN A 353 -10.45 0.88 19.17
C ASN A 353 -11.13 0.30 17.93
N GLY A 354 -10.39 -0.53 17.20
CA GLY A 354 -10.84 -1.18 15.95
C GLY A 354 -10.66 -0.33 14.70
N SER A 355 -10.50 -1.04 13.58
CA SER A 355 -10.39 -0.48 12.24
C SER A 355 -9.28 0.55 12.02
N THR A 356 -8.10 0.26 12.54
CA THR A 356 -6.92 1.13 12.37
C THR A 356 -6.40 1.15 10.93
N SER A 357 -6.58 0.06 10.16
CA SER A 357 -6.23 0.03 8.73
C SER A 357 -7.05 1.01 7.91
N MET A 358 -8.34 1.18 8.22
CA MET A 358 -9.17 2.19 7.56
C MET A 358 -8.83 3.60 8.03
N GLY A 359 -8.47 3.77 9.29
CA GLY A 359 -7.88 5.01 9.79
C GLY A 359 -6.58 5.38 9.08
N SER A 360 -5.74 4.37 8.81
CA SER A 360 -4.51 4.53 8.01
C SER A 360 -4.81 4.93 6.56
N THR A 361 -5.79 4.30 5.91
CA THR A 361 -6.20 4.65 4.54
C THR A 361 -6.68 6.10 4.46
N CYS A 362 -7.58 6.51 5.36
CA CYS A 362 -8.10 7.89 5.39
C CYS A 362 -7.00 8.91 5.73
N GLY A 363 -6.19 8.63 6.75
CA GLY A 363 -5.06 9.50 7.13
C GLY A 363 -4.01 9.64 6.04
N SER A 364 -3.75 8.56 5.31
CA SER A 364 -2.82 8.57 4.17
C SER A 364 -3.37 9.34 2.97
N CYS A 365 -4.67 9.24 2.70
CA CYS A 365 -5.31 10.08 1.68
C CYS A 365 -5.17 11.58 2.02
N LEU A 366 -5.43 11.96 3.28
CA LEU A 366 -5.23 13.33 3.76
C LEU A 366 -3.76 13.77 3.60
N ALA A 367 -2.80 12.91 3.97
CA ALA A 367 -1.37 13.21 3.87
C ALA A 367 -0.90 13.38 2.42
N LEU A 368 -1.42 12.58 1.48
CA LEU A 368 -1.15 12.73 0.05
C LEU A 368 -1.70 14.05 -0.50
N MET A 369 -2.93 14.40 -0.13
CA MET A 369 -3.56 15.66 -0.54
C MET A 369 -2.82 16.87 0.06
N ASP A 370 -2.41 16.79 1.34
CA ASP A 370 -1.62 17.83 2.00
C ASP A 370 -0.21 17.98 1.40
N ALA A 371 0.37 16.89 0.90
CA ALA A 371 1.65 16.91 0.18
C ALA A 371 1.56 17.51 -1.23
N GLY A 372 0.37 17.79 -1.75
CA GLY A 372 0.16 18.28 -3.10
C GLY A 372 0.29 17.18 -4.17
N VAL A 373 0.14 15.92 -3.80
CA VAL A 373 0.05 14.83 -4.77
C VAL A 373 -1.29 14.94 -5.50
N PRO A 374 -1.31 15.11 -6.83
CA PRO A 374 -2.55 15.30 -7.59
C PRO A 374 -3.28 13.97 -7.78
N ILE A 375 -3.80 13.43 -6.67
CA ILE A 375 -4.60 12.20 -6.72
C ILE A 375 -5.86 12.42 -7.57
N LYS A 376 -6.24 11.38 -8.30
CA LYS A 376 -7.40 11.40 -9.21
C LYS A 376 -8.71 11.73 -8.48
N ARG A 377 -8.91 11.16 -7.30
CA ARG A 377 -10.05 11.37 -6.39
C ARG A 377 -9.65 11.00 -4.96
N PRO A 378 -10.28 11.58 -3.95
CA PRO A 378 -10.07 11.15 -2.57
C PRO A 378 -10.59 9.72 -2.34
N VAL A 379 -9.94 9.03 -1.42
CA VAL A 379 -10.29 7.67 -0.99
C VAL A 379 -10.63 7.67 0.49
N ALA A 380 -11.74 7.07 0.83
CA ALA A 380 -12.10 6.75 2.20
C ALA A 380 -12.28 5.24 2.38
N GLY A 381 -12.18 4.78 3.61
CA GLY A 381 -12.36 3.37 3.97
C GLY A 381 -13.20 3.21 5.23
N ILE A 382 -13.96 2.11 5.27
CA ILE A 382 -14.82 1.74 6.39
C ILE A 382 -14.65 0.27 6.71
N ALA A 383 -14.73 -0.09 8.01
CA ALA A 383 -14.84 -1.47 8.45
C ALA A 383 -16.28 -1.76 8.87
N MET A 384 -16.80 -2.82 8.31
CA MET A 384 -18.15 -3.33 8.52
C MET A 384 -18.10 -4.65 9.28
N GLY A 385 -19.18 -4.98 9.99
CA GLY A 385 -19.37 -6.27 10.64
C GLY A 385 -20.73 -6.87 10.37
N LEU A 386 -20.81 -8.17 10.56
CA LEU A 386 -22.06 -8.91 10.54
C LEU A 386 -22.15 -9.75 11.80
N ILE A 387 -23.35 -9.77 12.38
CA ILE A 387 -23.71 -10.69 13.45
C ILE A 387 -24.94 -11.46 13.00
N GLU A 388 -24.88 -12.78 13.10
CA GLU A 388 -25.97 -13.69 12.73
C GLU A 388 -26.30 -14.63 13.90
N ARG A 389 -27.58 -14.91 14.11
CA ARG A 389 -28.05 -15.95 15.01
C ARG A 389 -29.11 -16.77 14.31
N VAL A 390 -28.89 -18.08 14.25
CA VAL A 390 -29.91 -19.02 13.77
C VAL A 390 -30.86 -19.30 14.92
N GLU A 391 -32.13 -19.00 14.73
CA GLU A 391 -33.18 -19.20 15.72
C GLU A 391 -33.65 -20.67 15.74
N GLU A 392 -34.39 -21.08 16.78
CA GLU A 392 -34.86 -22.46 16.95
C GLU A 392 -35.79 -22.95 15.81
N ASP A 393 -36.49 -22.02 15.16
CA ASP A 393 -37.36 -22.30 14.02
C ASP A 393 -36.62 -22.41 12.69
N GLY A 394 -35.28 -22.28 12.70
CA GLY A 394 -34.41 -22.32 11.53
C GLY A 394 -34.34 -20.99 10.75
N SER A 395 -35.02 -19.94 11.22
CA SER A 395 -34.85 -18.59 10.68
C SER A 395 -33.51 -17.99 11.13
N SER A 396 -32.99 -17.05 10.37
CA SER A 396 -31.75 -16.34 10.70
C SER A 396 -32.04 -14.88 11.00
N LYS A 397 -31.57 -14.40 12.16
CA LYS A 397 -31.61 -13.00 12.55
C LYS A 397 -30.23 -12.40 12.34
N MET A 398 -30.17 -11.30 11.60
CA MET A 398 -28.88 -10.68 11.22
C MET A 398 -28.86 -9.19 11.49
N ALA A 399 -27.68 -8.68 11.81
CA ALA A 399 -27.38 -7.26 11.92
C ALA A 399 -26.10 -6.91 11.16
N ILE A 400 -26.17 -5.91 10.29
CA ILE A 400 -25.02 -5.35 9.59
C ILE A 400 -24.60 -4.09 10.35
N LEU A 401 -23.30 -4.00 10.72
CA LEU A 401 -22.74 -2.93 11.51
C LEU A 401 -21.80 -2.07 10.68
N SER A 402 -22.01 -0.75 10.71
CA SER A 402 -21.08 0.21 10.13
C SER A 402 -20.04 0.64 11.17
N ASP A 403 -18.78 0.84 10.76
CA ASP A 403 -17.70 1.30 11.61
C ASP A 403 -17.59 0.49 12.92
N ILE A 404 -17.18 -0.77 12.78
CA ILE A 404 -17.02 -1.67 13.92
C ILE A 404 -15.86 -1.25 14.84
N GLN A 405 -16.09 -1.38 16.13
CA GLN A 405 -15.05 -1.24 17.15
C GLN A 405 -14.41 -2.60 17.50
N GLY A 406 -13.32 -2.58 18.30
CA GLY A 406 -12.55 -3.78 18.59
C GLY A 406 -13.36 -4.94 19.17
N MET A 407 -14.33 -4.68 20.05
CA MET A 407 -15.19 -5.72 20.63
C MET A 407 -16.09 -6.37 19.56
N GLU A 408 -16.62 -5.59 18.65
CA GLU A 408 -17.50 -6.07 17.58
C GLU A 408 -16.73 -6.86 16.51
N ASP A 409 -15.47 -6.51 16.23
CA ASP A 409 -14.56 -7.26 15.36
C ASP A 409 -14.28 -8.67 15.93
N PHE A 410 -14.01 -8.73 17.24
CA PHE A 410 -13.74 -10.00 17.93
C PHE A 410 -14.95 -10.93 18.01
N LEU A 411 -16.13 -10.38 18.27
CA LEU A 411 -17.34 -11.14 18.57
C LEU A 411 -18.27 -11.34 17.37
N GLY A 412 -17.95 -10.73 16.24
CA GLY A 412 -18.73 -10.81 14.99
C GLY A 412 -18.45 -12.08 14.18
N ASP A 413 -19.35 -12.35 13.23
CA ASP A 413 -19.32 -13.51 12.34
C ASP A 413 -18.70 -13.19 10.96
N MET A 414 -18.67 -11.92 10.58
CA MET A 414 -17.96 -11.42 9.43
C MET A 414 -17.40 -10.04 9.76
N ASP A 415 -16.17 -9.79 9.36
CA ASP A 415 -15.62 -8.46 9.25
C ASP A 415 -15.17 -8.21 7.81
N PHE A 416 -15.48 -7.04 7.29
CA PHE A 416 -15.00 -6.64 5.99
C PHE A 416 -14.70 -5.15 5.93
N LYS A 417 -13.70 -4.84 5.13
CA LYS A 417 -13.19 -3.50 4.93
C LYS A 417 -13.36 -3.15 3.47
N VAL A 418 -13.96 -2.00 3.21
CA VAL A 418 -14.17 -1.49 1.86
C VAL A 418 -13.55 -0.10 1.77
N THR A 419 -12.72 0.09 0.78
CA THR A 419 -12.14 1.39 0.43
C THR A 419 -12.55 1.79 -0.97
N GLY A 420 -12.61 3.06 -1.24
CA GLY A 420 -12.89 3.54 -2.58
C GLY A 420 -13.12 5.04 -2.65
N THR A 421 -13.36 5.48 -3.87
CA THR A 421 -13.73 6.83 -4.24
C THR A 421 -15.25 6.99 -4.32
N GLU A 422 -15.73 8.14 -4.72
CA GLU A 422 -17.15 8.35 -5.04
C GLU A 422 -17.64 7.49 -6.22
N VAL A 423 -16.72 7.09 -7.10
CA VAL A 423 -17.01 6.33 -8.33
C VAL A 423 -17.11 4.83 -8.05
N GLY A 424 -16.20 4.27 -7.26
CA GLY A 424 -16.17 2.83 -7.01
C GLY A 424 -15.13 2.39 -6.00
N VAL A 425 -15.03 1.09 -5.87
CA VAL A 425 -14.15 0.39 -4.93
C VAL A 425 -12.71 0.38 -5.42
N THR A 426 -11.77 0.63 -4.51
CA THR A 426 -10.33 0.51 -4.77
C THR A 426 -9.70 -0.68 -4.05
N ALA A 427 -10.23 -1.10 -2.89
CA ALA A 427 -9.82 -2.34 -2.24
C ALA A 427 -10.93 -2.91 -1.36
N ILE A 428 -10.94 -4.23 -1.23
CA ILE A 428 -11.79 -4.97 -0.30
C ILE A 428 -10.93 -6.00 0.43
N GLN A 429 -11.22 -6.17 1.72
CA GLN A 429 -10.76 -7.32 2.50
C GLN A 429 -11.93 -7.84 3.32
N MET A 430 -12.27 -9.13 3.17
CA MET A 430 -13.41 -9.75 3.85
C MET A 430 -13.00 -11.09 4.45
N ASP A 431 -13.39 -11.31 5.69
CA ASP A 431 -13.25 -12.58 6.41
C ASP A 431 -14.62 -13.01 6.91
N ILE A 432 -15.10 -14.18 6.46
CA ILE A 432 -16.42 -14.70 6.75
C ILE A 432 -16.25 -15.97 7.61
N LYS A 433 -16.91 -16.00 8.75
CA LYS A 433 -16.83 -17.08 9.75
C LYS A 433 -18.11 -17.91 9.85
N VAL A 434 -19.11 -17.59 9.02
CA VAL A 434 -20.41 -18.26 8.96
C VAL A 434 -20.63 -18.92 7.62
N HIS A 435 -21.54 -19.89 7.59
CA HIS A 435 -21.90 -20.62 6.39
C HIS A 435 -23.06 -19.94 5.65
N GLY A 436 -22.88 -19.70 4.35
CA GLY A 436 -23.99 -19.43 3.46
C GLY A 436 -24.60 -18.02 3.47
N LEU A 437 -23.76 -16.98 3.47
CA LEU A 437 -24.29 -15.63 3.22
C LEU A 437 -24.93 -15.53 1.83
N SER A 438 -26.19 -15.08 1.80
CA SER A 438 -26.90 -14.88 0.55
C SER A 438 -26.37 -13.66 -0.22
N ARG A 439 -26.61 -13.65 -1.55
CA ARG A 439 -26.33 -12.48 -2.40
C ARG A 439 -26.95 -11.20 -1.82
N GLU A 440 -28.20 -11.28 -1.38
CA GLU A 440 -28.93 -10.12 -0.84
C GLU A 440 -28.27 -9.52 0.40
N ILE A 441 -27.67 -10.34 1.27
CA ILE A 441 -26.98 -9.88 2.46
C ILE A 441 -25.68 -9.19 2.09
N LEU A 442 -24.91 -9.78 1.18
CA LEU A 442 -23.67 -9.17 0.69
C LEU A 442 -23.94 -7.86 -0.04
N GLU A 443 -25.01 -7.78 -0.82
CA GLU A 443 -25.43 -6.55 -1.51
C GLU A 443 -25.80 -5.44 -0.52
N LYS A 444 -26.62 -5.74 0.49
CA LYS A 444 -26.97 -4.79 1.57
C LYS A 444 -25.73 -4.35 2.36
N ALA A 445 -24.83 -5.28 2.66
CA ALA A 445 -23.61 -4.97 3.39
C ALA A 445 -22.67 -4.02 2.59
N LEU A 446 -22.54 -4.25 1.29
CA LEU A 446 -21.74 -3.38 0.41
C LEU A 446 -22.41 -2.01 0.21
N GLU A 447 -23.73 -1.96 0.09
CA GLU A 447 -24.48 -0.70 -0.02
C GLU A 447 -24.33 0.13 1.26
N GLN A 448 -24.53 -0.47 2.44
CA GLN A 448 -24.32 0.21 3.73
C GLN A 448 -22.86 0.65 3.92
N ALA A 449 -21.89 -0.15 3.45
CA ALA A 449 -20.48 0.23 3.44
C ALA A 449 -20.24 1.45 2.54
N ARG A 450 -20.89 1.53 1.37
CA ARG A 450 -20.78 2.70 0.48
C ARG A 450 -21.32 3.97 1.15
N GLU A 451 -22.52 3.89 1.75
CA GLU A 451 -23.10 5.02 2.48
C GLU A 451 -22.15 5.53 3.58
N GLY A 452 -21.64 4.62 4.41
CA GLY A 452 -20.71 4.96 5.48
C GLY A 452 -19.38 5.54 4.97
N ARG A 453 -18.84 4.98 3.90
CA ARG A 453 -17.62 5.45 3.26
C ARG A 453 -17.79 6.86 2.67
N MET A 454 -18.93 7.14 2.05
CA MET A 454 -19.25 8.48 1.53
C MET A 454 -19.41 9.51 2.64
N TYR A 455 -20.01 9.12 3.77
CA TYR A 455 -20.09 9.98 4.95
C TYR A 455 -18.68 10.32 5.49
N ILE A 456 -17.81 9.32 5.64
CA ILE A 456 -16.42 9.52 6.09
C ILE A 456 -15.68 10.45 5.13
N MET A 457 -15.82 10.24 3.83
CA MET A 457 -15.20 11.08 2.79
C MET A 457 -15.68 12.53 2.90
N GLY A 458 -16.95 12.76 3.14
CA GLY A 458 -17.48 14.11 3.36
C GLY A 458 -16.77 14.82 4.51
N GLN A 459 -16.54 14.15 5.63
CA GLN A 459 -15.82 14.71 6.77
C GLN A 459 -14.33 14.97 6.47
N MET A 460 -13.69 14.14 5.68
CA MET A 460 -12.32 14.36 5.22
C MET A 460 -12.22 15.61 4.32
N LEU A 461 -13.19 15.80 3.43
CA LEU A 461 -13.23 16.93 2.49
C LEU A 461 -13.61 18.25 3.15
N GLU A 462 -14.20 18.27 4.34
CA GLU A 462 -14.34 19.47 5.15
C GLU A 462 -12.99 20.03 5.61
N GLU A 463 -12.02 19.14 5.89
CA GLU A 463 -10.66 19.55 6.27
C GLU A 463 -9.82 19.96 5.04
N ILE A 464 -9.80 19.13 4.00
CA ILE A 464 -9.05 19.40 2.78
C ILE A 464 -9.87 18.97 1.55
N PRO A 465 -10.50 19.92 0.85
CA PRO A 465 -11.40 19.63 -0.26
C PRO A 465 -10.68 19.18 -1.54
N GLU A 466 -9.43 19.63 -1.74
CA GLU A 466 -8.61 19.34 -2.91
C GLU A 466 -7.14 19.20 -2.52
N PRO A 467 -6.33 18.45 -3.27
CA PRO A 467 -4.88 18.43 -3.06
C PRO A 467 -4.29 19.84 -3.07
N ARG A 468 -3.30 20.10 -2.21
CA ARG A 468 -2.60 21.38 -2.19
C ARG A 468 -2.04 21.69 -3.59
N PRO A 469 -2.20 22.92 -4.09
CA PRO A 469 -1.71 23.30 -5.41
C PRO A 469 -0.18 23.38 -5.49
N GLU A 470 0.48 23.56 -4.35
CA GLU A 470 1.93 23.65 -4.25
C GLU A 470 2.49 22.60 -3.29
N LEU A 471 3.66 22.08 -3.62
CA LEU A 471 4.41 21.20 -2.73
C LEU A 471 4.94 21.97 -1.52
N SER A 472 5.17 21.25 -0.42
CA SER A 472 5.89 21.80 0.74
C SER A 472 7.22 22.41 0.31
N LYS A 473 7.62 23.50 0.96
CA LYS A 473 8.96 24.09 0.75
C LYS A 473 10.12 23.15 1.07
N TYR A 474 9.86 22.08 1.77
CA TYR A 474 10.85 21.04 2.10
C TYR A 474 10.84 19.87 1.10
N ALA A 475 9.83 19.77 0.26
CA ALA A 475 9.78 18.76 -0.78
C ALA A 475 10.68 19.15 -1.96
N PRO A 476 11.41 18.20 -2.57
CA PRO A 476 12.17 18.49 -3.78
C PRO A 476 11.21 18.84 -4.91
N ARG A 477 11.47 19.96 -5.59
CA ARG A 477 10.74 20.33 -6.80
C ARG A 477 11.41 19.67 -7.98
N SER A 478 10.62 19.19 -8.94
CA SER A 478 11.11 18.59 -10.17
C SER A 478 11.07 19.61 -11.31
N LEU A 479 12.21 19.76 -11.98
CA LEU A 479 12.34 20.50 -13.23
C LEU A 479 12.70 19.49 -14.32
N THR A 480 11.83 19.34 -15.31
CA THR A 480 12.05 18.39 -16.41
C THR A 480 12.55 19.09 -17.66
N MET A 481 13.43 18.43 -18.41
CA MET A 481 13.89 18.87 -19.72
C MET A 481 14.05 17.68 -20.64
N ARG A 482 14.01 17.93 -21.97
CA ARG A 482 14.31 16.91 -22.96
C ARG A 482 15.62 17.23 -23.66
N ILE A 483 16.45 16.21 -23.82
CA ILE A 483 17.67 16.23 -24.60
C ILE A 483 17.58 15.19 -25.72
N ASP A 484 18.41 15.32 -26.72
CA ASP A 484 18.57 14.30 -27.74
C ASP A 484 19.08 13.00 -27.06
N PRO A 485 18.43 11.84 -27.25
CA PRO A 485 18.87 10.56 -26.70
C PRO A 485 20.33 10.21 -27.00
N ASP A 486 20.83 10.57 -28.17
CA ASP A 486 22.23 10.34 -28.55
C ASP A 486 23.23 11.13 -27.72
N LYS A 487 22.78 12.20 -27.04
CA LYS A 487 23.59 13.07 -26.17
C LYS A 487 23.58 12.66 -24.69
N ILE A 488 22.76 11.68 -24.29
CA ILE A 488 22.70 11.17 -22.93
C ILE A 488 24.10 10.77 -22.44
N ARG A 489 24.88 10.11 -23.30
CA ARG A 489 26.26 9.69 -22.98
C ARG A 489 27.19 10.86 -22.66
N ILE A 490 26.94 12.03 -23.25
CA ILE A 490 27.75 13.26 -23.01
C ILE A 490 27.40 13.81 -21.62
N VAL A 491 26.12 13.82 -21.28
CA VAL A 491 25.65 14.28 -19.96
C VAL A 491 26.13 13.36 -18.84
N ILE A 492 26.08 12.06 -19.03
CA ILE A 492 26.58 11.08 -18.06
C ILE A 492 28.12 11.18 -17.96
N GLY A 493 28.81 11.26 -19.09
CA GLY A 493 30.26 11.25 -19.16
C GLY A 493 30.89 9.91 -18.81
N PRO A 494 32.23 9.77 -18.99
CA PRO A 494 32.96 8.53 -18.69
C PRO A 494 32.82 8.11 -17.22
N GLY A 495 32.17 6.96 -16.98
CA GLY A 495 31.94 6.44 -15.61
C GLY A 495 31.11 7.37 -14.73
N GLY A 496 30.20 8.17 -15.33
CA GLY A 496 29.32 9.08 -14.58
C GLY A 496 29.97 10.39 -14.14
N LYS A 497 31.21 10.67 -14.56
CA LYS A 497 31.98 11.82 -14.05
C LYS A 497 31.33 13.17 -14.32
N THR A 498 30.70 13.34 -15.49
CA THR A 498 30.11 14.63 -15.87
C THR A 498 28.85 14.91 -15.06
N ILE A 499 27.93 13.95 -15.00
CA ILE A 499 26.70 14.11 -14.23
C ILE A 499 26.98 14.26 -12.73
N ASN A 500 27.92 13.48 -12.18
CA ASN A 500 28.30 13.59 -10.79
C ASN A 500 28.89 14.96 -10.45
N LYS A 501 29.67 15.54 -11.38
CA LYS A 501 30.20 16.90 -11.21
C LYS A 501 29.10 17.95 -11.18
N ILE A 502 28.09 17.85 -12.06
CA ILE A 502 26.93 18.75 -12.05
C ILE A 502 26.20 18.64 -10.69
N VAL A 503 25.97 17.42 -10.23
CA VAL A 503 25.32 17.15 -8.93
C VAL A 503 26.15 17.74 -7.78
N GLU A 504 27.47 17.57 -7.79
CA GLU A 504 28.36 18.11 -6.75
C GLU A 504 28.39 19.65 -6.75
N ASP A 505 28.48 20.26 -7.94
CA ASP A 505 28.58 21.72 -8.12
C ASP A 505 27.26 22.44 -7.75
N THR A 506 26.11 21.80 -7.97
CA THR A 506 24.78 22.42 -7.80
C THR A 506 23.99 21.88 -6.60
N GLY A 507 24.35 20.73 -6.07
CA GLY A 507 23.66 20.09 -4.95
C GLY A 507 22.29 19.48 -5.32
N VAL A 508 21.95 19.35 -6.61
CA VAL A 508 20.71 18.76 -7.10
C VAL A 508 20.82 17.24 -7.22
N LYS A 509 19.68 16.56 -7.40
CA LYS A 509 19.63 15.19 -7.92
C LYS A 509 19.15 15.20 -9.36
N ILE A 510 19.73 14.33 -10.21
CA ILE A 510 19.41 14.25 -11.64
C ILE A 510 19.09 12.79 -11.96
N ASP A 511 17.90 12.56 -12.49
CA ASP A 511 17.46 11.28 -13.02
C ASP A 511 17.28 11.37 -14.54
N ILE A 512 17.78 10.37 -15.26
CA ILE A 512 17.57 10.22 -16.70
C ILE A 512 16.67 9.00 -16.90
N SER A 513 15.51 9.19 -17.52
CA SER A 513 14.53 8.12 -17.70
C SER A 513 15.08 7.03 -18.62
N GLU A 514 14.91 5.77 -18.21
CA GLU A 514 15.20 4.60 -19.04
C GLU A 514 14.04 4.30 -20.00
N ASP A 515 12.81 4.54 -19.56
CA ASP A 515 11.57 4.25 -20.32
C ASP A 515 11.26 5.34 -21.37
N ASP A 516 11.64 6.60 -21.11
CA ASP A 516 11.47 7.72 -22.02
C ASP A 516 12.84 8.35 -22.36
N PRO A 517 13.56 7.78 -23.33
CA PRO A 517 14.91 8.22 -23.64
C PRO A 517 14.99 9.72 -23.97
N GLY A 518 15.86 10.42 -23.26
CA GLY A 518 16.05 11.86 -23.39
C GLY A 518 15.27 12.72 -22.41
N LEU A 519 14.38 12.15 -21.61
CA LEU A 519 13.76 12.86 -20.49
C LEU A 519 14.75 12.92 -19.31
N VAL A 520 15.06 14.14 -18.88
CA VAL A 520 15.93 14.43 -17.74
C VAL A 520 15.11 15.15 -16.67
N SER A 521 15.10 14.63 -15.47
CA SER A 521 14.43 15.21 -14.30
C SER A 521 15.48 15.70 -13.28
N ILE A 522 15.40 16.96 -12.93
CA ILE A 522 16.31 17.64 -11.97
C ILE A 522 15.50 17.96 -10.72
N TYR A 523 15.93 17.48 -9.57
CA TYR A 523 15.23 17.65 -8.29
C TYR A 523 16.06 18.51 -7.34
N SER A 524 15.42 19.56 -6.81
CA SER A 524 16.02 20.44 -5.83
C SER A 524 14.95 21.12 -4.95
N THR A 525 15.29 21.41 -3.72
CA THR A 525 14.50 22.33 -2.87
C THR A 525 14.79 23.80 -3.21
N ASP A 526 15.89 24.08 -3.94
CA ASP A 526 16.29 25.38 -4.42
C ASP A 526 16.22 25.43 -5.96
N MET A 527 15.34 26.27 -6.48
CA MET A 527 15.11 26.40 -7.91
C MET A 527 16.27 27.07 -8.67
N GLU A 528 17.08 27.92 -8.02
CA GLU A 528 18.26 28.52 -8.64
C GLU A 528 19.30 27.45 -8.95
N SER A 529 19.50 26.52 -8.02
CA SER A 529 20.36 25.34 -8.21
C SER A 529 19.87 24.43 -9.34
N ALA A 530 18.54 24.21 -9.42
CA ALA A 530 17.94 23.41 -10.50
C ALA A 530 18.12 24.07 -11.88
N ASP A 531 17.91 25.39 -11.97
CA ASP A 531 18.11 26.14 -13.20
C ASP A 531 19.57 26.16 -13.64
N GLU A 532 20.51 26.25 -12.70
CA GLU A 532 21.95 26.15 -13.01
C GLU A 532 22.31 24.76 -13.54
N ALA A 533 21.82 23.69 -12.93
CA ALA A 533 22.04 22.34 -13.44
C ALA A 533 21.44 22.16 -14.85
N ARG A 534 20.22 22.66 -15.08
CA ARG A 534 19.61 22.69 -16.41
C ARG A 534 20.50 23.40 -17.42
N ARG A 535 20.96 24.59 -17.08
CA ARG A 535 21.84 25.39 -17.94
C ARG A 535 23.12 24.63 -18.28
N GLN A 536 23.74 23.94 -17.34
CA GLN A 536 24.94 23.13 -17.58
C GLN A 536 24.65 21.97 -18.54
N ILE A 537 23.52 21.28 -18.39
CA ILE A 537 23.10 20.21 -19.30
C ILE A 537 22.80 20.76 -20.70
N GLU A 538 22.13 21.90 -20.82
CA GLU A 538 21.87 22.58 -22.10
C GLU A 538 23.16 22.93 -22.80
N LEU A 539 24.16 23.47 -22.12
CA LEU A 539 25.45 23.80 -22.69
C LEU A 539 26.23 22.57 -23.18
N LEU A 540 26.16 21.44 -22.46
CA LEU A 540 26.78 20.17 -22.85
C LEU A 540 26.13 19.57 -24.12
N THR A 541 24.82 19.73 -24.23
CA THR A 541 24.00 19.11 -25.29
C THR A 541 23.77 20.03 -26.49
N LYS A 542 24.08 21.33 -26.36
CA LYS A 542 23.92 22.32 -27.43
C LYS A 542 24.80 21.97 -28.65
N ASP A 543 24.22 21.95 -29.84
CA ASP A 543 24.96 21.87 -31.07
C ASP A 543 25.53 23.24 -31.47
N VAL A 544 26.70 23.23 -32.05
CA VAL A 544 27.36 24.44 -32.56
C VAL A 544 26.90 24.66 -33.98
N GLU A 545 26.44 25.88 -34.28
CA GLU A 545 25.99 26.24 -35.60
C GLU A 545 26.95 27.25 -36.27
N VAL A 546 27.08 27.17 -37.61
CA VAL A 546 27.86 28.14 -38.38
C VAL A 546 27.22 29.54 -38.28
N GLY A 547 28.03 30.52 -37.96
CA GLY A 547 27.61 31.90 -37.78
C GLY A 547 27.43 32.32 -36.32
N GLU A 548 27.35 31.38 -35.39
CA GLU A 548 27.28 31.70 -33.95
C GLU A 548 28.58 32.31 -33.41
N VAL A 549 28.41 33.14 -32.40
CA VAL A 549 29.51 33.85 -31.75
C VAL A 549 29.61 33.37 -30.31
N TYR A 550 30.80 32.95 -29.88
CA TYR A 550 31.09 32.46 -28.55
C TYR A 550 32.20 33.26 -27.88
N GLU A 551 32.17 33.35 -26.58
CA GLU A 551 33.31 33.68 -25.74
C GLU A 551 33.94 32.36 -25.28
N GLY A 552 35.13 32.04 -25.84
CA GLY A 552 35.80 30.77 -25.57
C GLY A 552 37.18 30.99 -24.94
N THR A 553 37.65 29.98 -24.24
CA THR A 553 38.94 29.99 -23.55
C THR A 553 39.99 29.28 -24.37
N VAL A 554 41.16 29.90 -24.55
CA VAL A 554 42.30 29.31 -25.24
C VAL A 554 42.85 28.14 -24.43
N GLN A 555 42.68 26.93 -24.93
CA GLN A 555 43.14 25.70 -24.28
C GLN A 555 44.55 25.29 -24.70
N ARG A 556 44.87 25.44 -25.98
CA ARG A 556 46.17 25.04 -26.54
C ARG A 556 46.57 25.98 -27.65
N ILE A 557 47.87 26.23 -27.71
CA ILE A 557 48.51 27.03 -28.80
C ILE A 557 49.40 26.12 -29.65
N MET A 558 49.26 26.24 -30.96
CA MET A 558 50.07 25.56 -31.96
C MET A 558 50.65 26.58 -32.94
N PRO A 559 51.72 26.26 -33.68
CA PRO A 559 52.31 27.21 -34.63
C PRO A 559 51.37 27.76 -35.71
N PHE A 560 50.29 27.02 -36.01
CA PHE A 560 49.29 27.36 -37.05
C PHE A 560 47.99 27.97 -36.48
N GLY A 561 47.82 28.02 -35.16
CA GLY A 561 46.60 28.54 -34.56
C GLY A 561 46.40 28.17 -33.11
N ALA A 562 45.26 28.53 -32.54
CA ALA A 562 44.87 28.20 -31.18
C ALA A 562 43.60 27.37 -31.17
N PHE A 563 43.55 26.42 -30.26
CA PHE A 563 42.32 25.67 -29.94
C PHE A 563 41.60 26.39 -28.84
N ILE A 564 40.36 26.75 -29.09
CA ILE A 564 39.53 27.53 -28.20
C ILE A 564 38.33 26.67 -27.81
N GLU A 565 38.15 26.45 -26.54
CA GLU A 565 36.95 25.80 -26.00
C GLU A 565 35.82 26.81 -25.98
N ILE A 566 34.82 26.59 -26.86
CA ILE A 566 33.66 27.48 -27.05
C ILE A 566 32.43 27.03 -26.25
N LEU A 567 32.33 25.74 -26.01
CA LEU A 567 31.35 25.10 -25.13
C LEU A 567 32.05 23.97 -24.35
N PRO A 568 31.56 23.55 -23.20
CA PRO A 568 32.17 22.47 -22.40
C PRO A 568 32.46 21.24 -23.28
N GLY A 569 33.76 20.87 -23.40
CA GLY A 569 34.22 19.75 -24.20
C GLY A 569 34.20 19.95 -25.71
N LYS A 570 33.86 21.13 -26.22
CA LYS A 570 33.85 21.46 -27.65
C LYS A 570 34.88 22.52 -27.98
N GLU A 571 35.94 22.11 -28.68
CA GLU A 571 37.03 22.99 -29.12
C GLU A 571 36.89 23.32 -30.60
N GLY A 572 37.19 24.55 -30.95
CA GLY A 572 37.33 24.99 -32.31
C GLY A 572 38.74 25.51 -32.62
N LEU A 573 39.17 25.37 -33.89
CA LEU A 573 40.45 25.89 -34.35
C LEU A 573 40.31 27.35 -34.79
N LEU A 574 40.99 28.25 -34.13
CA LEU A 574 41.23 29.60 -34.58
C LEU A 574 42.56 29.65 -35.29
N HIS A 575 42.55 29.55 -36.63
CA HIS A 575 43.76 29.59 -37.43
C HIS A 575 44.44 30.97 -37.32
N ILE A 576 45.78 31.03 -37.34
CA ILE A 576 46.56 32.26 -37.19
C ILE A 576 46.14 33.38 -38.12
N SER A 577 45.72 33.07 -39.36
CA SER A 577 45.22 34.04 -40.35
C SER A 577 43.85 34.66 -40.04
N LYS A 578 43.14 34.09 -39.08
CA LYS A 578 41.78 34.49 -38.64
C LYS A 578 41.77 35.19 -37.28
N MET A 579 42.95 35.42 -36.65
CA MET A 579 43.07 36.00 -35.32
C MET A 579 42.95 37.52 -35.30
N ALA A 580 43.55 38.21 -36.26
CA ALA A 580 43.60 39.67 -36.35
C ALA A 580 43.46 40.17 -37.80
N LYS A 581 43.22 41.48 -37.97
CA LYS A 581 43.20 42.12 -39.31
C LYS A 581 44.59 42.32 -39.92
N HIS A 582 45.63 42.40 -39.07
CA HIS A 582 47.01 42.46 -39.48
C HIS A 582 47.64 41.07 -39.55
N ARG A 583 48.79 40.92 -40.14
CA ARG A 583 49.50 39.66 -40.19
C ARG A 583 50.07 39.35 -38.83
N VAL A 584 49.72 38.19 -38.30
CA VAL A 584 50.23 37.65 -37.03
C VAL A 584 51.37 36.70 -37.34
N GLU A 585 52.56 36.92 -36.74
CA GLU A 585 53.72 36.07 -36.98
C GLU A 585 53.77 34.88 -36.02
N LYS A 586 53.35 35.08 -34.77
CA LYS A 586 53.24 34.04 -33.75
C LYS A 586 51.92 34.19 -33.02
N VAL A 587 51.31 33.06 -32.64
CA VAL A 587 50.00 33.04 -31.94
C VAL A 587 50.12 33.73 -30.61
N GLU A 588 51.23 33.54 -29.90
CA GLU A 588 51.52 34.09 -28.59
C GLU A 588 51.64 35.64 -28.58
N ASP A 589 51.83 36.27 -29.74
CA ASP A 589 51.81 37.74 -29.88
C ASP A 589 50.39 38.33 -29.71
N VAL A 590 49.34 37.50 -29.83
CA VAL A 590 47.94 37.94 -29.87
C VAL A 590 47.13 37.33 -28.73
N MET A 591 47.47 36.12 -28.26
CA MET A 591 46.76 35.43 -27.21
C MET A 591 47.60 34.40 -26.49
N ASN A 592 47.27 34.12 -25.21
CA ASN A 592 47.91 33.14 -24.37
C ASN A 592 46.91 32.06 -23.92
N ILE A 593 47.45 30.92 -23.47
CA ILE A 593 46.62 29.87 -22.88
C ILE A 593 45.90 30.46 -21.65
N GLY A 594 44.59 30.23 -21.57
CA GLY A 594 43.70 30.75 -20.53
C GLY A 594 43.02 32.09 -20.89
N ASP A 595 43.44 32.76 -21.99
CA ASP A 595 42.75 33.98 -22.44
C ASP A 595 41.31 33.66 -22.87
N VAL A 596 40.36 34.52 -22.50
CA VAL A 596 39.00 34.48 -23.00
C VAL A 596 38.85 35.37 -24.21
N VAL A 597 38.49 34.78 -25.34
CA VAL A 597 38.40 35.48 -26.61
C VAL A 597 37.05 35.29 -27.30
N LYS A 598 36.56 36.35 -27.92
CA LYS A 598 35.30 36.31 -28.67
C LYS A 598 35.58 35.83 -30.09
N VAL A 599 34.92 34.72 -30.47
CA VAL A 599 35.13 34.07 -31.78
C VAL A 599 33.80 33.74 -32.43
N LYS A 600 33.79 33.74 -33.76
CA LYS A 600 32.65 33.36 -34.58
C LYS A 600 32.93 32.02 -35.25
N VAL A 601 31.95 31.13 -35.27
CA VAL A 601 32.01 29.87 -36.03
C VAL A 601 31.86 30.18 -37.52
N THR A 602 32.88 29.85 -38.30
CA THR A 602 32.86 30.12 -39.76
C THR A 602 32.53 28.89 -40.58
N GLU A 603 32.87 27.72 -40.09
CA GLU A 603 32.67 26.46 -40.79
C GLU A 603 32.71 25.28 -39.82
N ILE A 604 31.93 24.25 -40.11
CA ILE A 604 32.04 22.94 -39.48
C ILE A 604 32.26 21.94 -40.60
N ASP A 605 33.41 21.28 -40.61
CA ASP A 605 33.77 20.36 -41.69
C ASP A 605 33.07 18.99 -41.58
N SER A 606 33.29 18.15 -42.61
CA SER A 606 32.70 16.81 -42.68
C SER A 606 33.18 15.83 -41.56
N GLN A 607 34.19 16.24 -40.81
CA GLN A 607 34.72 15.50 -39.65
C GLN A 607 34.29 16.14 -38.31
N ASN A 608 33.29 17.03 -38.33
CA ASN A 608 32.80 17.80 -37.18
C ASN A 608 33.85 18.69 -36.50
N ARG A 609 34.91 19.11 -37.23
CA ARG A 609 35.90 20.05 -36.73
C ARG A 609 35.39 21.46 -36.93
N ILE A 610 35.42 22.26 -35.86
CA ILE A 610 34.89 23.62 -35.80
C ILE A 610 36.01 24.60 -36.17
N ASN A 611 35.80 25.43 -37.18
CA ASN A 611 36.67 26.50 -37.59
C ASN A 611 36.15 27.85 -37.11
N LEU A 612 37.03 28.61 -36.47
CA LEU A 612 36.71 29.87 -35.80
C LEU A 612 37.37 31.07 -36.49
N SER A 613 36.76 32.22 -36.32
CA SER A 613 37.33 33.51 -36.72
C SER A 613 37.08 34.57 -35.66
N ARG A 614 38.15 35.23 -35.20
CA ARG A 614 38.09 36.46 -34.43
C ARG A 614 38.07 37.68 -35.30
N LYS A 615 38.77 37.59 -36.45
CA LYS A 615 38.93 38.68 -37.43
C LYS A 615 37.60 39.24 -37.93
N GLU A 616 36.56 38.40 -38.08
CA GLU A 616 35.24 38.82 -38.53
C GLU A 616 34.50 39.66 -37.50
N LEU A 617 34.87 39.60 -36.25
CA LEU A 617 34.26 40.33 -35.13
C LEU A 617 35.01 41.64 -34.82
N LEU A 618 36.22 41.82 -35.33
CA LEU A 618 37.00 43.05 -35.11
C LEU A 618 36.48 44.15 -36.01
N LYS A 619 36.04 45.28 -35.45
CA LYS A 619 35.63 46.47 -36.16
C LYS A 619 36.77 47.15 -36.89
#